data_c51ca8eb75bcc1bd4e8a652edc92176e
#
_entry.id   c51ca8eb75bcc1bd4e8a652edc92176e
#
_cell.length_a   1.000
_cell.length_b   1.000
_cell.length_c   1.000
_cell.angle_alpha   90.00
_cell.angle_beta   90.00
_cell.angle_gamma   90.00
#
_symmetry.space_group_name_H-M   'P 1'
#
loop_
_entity.id
_entity.type
_entity.pdbx_description
1 polymer ?
#
loop_
_entity_poly.entity_id
_entity_poly.type
_entity_poly.pdbx_seq_one_letter_code
_entity_poly.pdbx_strand_id
1 'polypeptide(L)'
;NARDGMSKVYGLSFEARLAYQRLFDLQGGVTLQRSLYGQDKVLFDADEDNPTQAKVTTRDYERTPNLYGYLTATLRPTSALSFVLSGTYTGSMNVPHTAYEGVGDLNLQANELDAQGHFDVVRDGMRYRGQNAGSAYLYKAKPFVDLDFRVSYAFSLTSLVKLTLDAGVQNFLNAYQKDTDMGPGRASDYIYGPNRPRRLYLSATFDI
;
A
#
# COMPACT_ATOMS: atom_id res chain seq x y z
N ASN A 1 -18.83 -20.74 -2.78
CA ASN A 1 -19.71 -21.37 -3.77
C ASN A 1 -18.96 -22.48 -4.48
N ALA A 2 -19.44 -23.73 -4.40
CA ALA A 2 -18.80 -24.92 -4.98
C ALA A 2 -18.78 -24.94 -6.53
N ARG A 3 -19.16 -23.85 -7.18
CA ARG A 3 -19.21 -23.73 -8.64
C ARG A 3 -17.96 -23.09 -9.27
N ASP A 4 -17.08 -22.49 -8.49
CA ASP A 4 -15.99 -21.64 -9.03
C ASP A 4 -14.67 -22.37 -9.27
N GLY A 5 -14.69 -23.70 -9.28
CA GLY A 5 -13.46 -24.47 -9.45
C GLY A 5 -12.51 -24.32 -8.25
N MET A 6 -11.40 -25.05 -8.29
CA MET A 6 -10.41 -25.02 -7.21
C MET A 6 -9.44 -23.84 -7.41
N SER A 7 -9.49 -22.86 -6.51
CA SER A 7 -8.48 -21.80 -6.46
C SER A 7 -7.10 -22.37 -6.07
N LYS A 8 -6.05 -21.79 -6.61
CA LYS A 8 -4.66 -22.25 -6.41
C LYS A 8 -3.77 -21.11 -5.95
N VAL A 9 -2.99 -21.37 -4.92
CA VAL A 9 -1.89 -20.49 -4.50
C VAL A 9 -0.63 -21.33 -4.45
N TYR A 10 0.42 -20.87 -5.10
CA TYR A 10 1.73 -21.53 -5.09
C TYR A 10 2.83 -20.49 -5.16
N GLY A 11 3.99 -20.79 -4.61
CA GLY A 11 5.09 -19.85 -4.59
C GLY A 11 6.29 -20.39 -3.85
N LEU A 12 7.30 -19.54 -3.72
CA LEU A 12 8.54 -19.78 -3.01
C LEU A 12 8.81 -18.57 -2.11
N SER A 13 9.21 -18.85 -0.86
CA SER A 13 9.70 -17.83 0.05
C SER A 13 11.14 -18.13 0.41
N PHE A 14 11.94 -17.09 0.46
CA PHE A 14 13.31 -17.14 0.95
C PHE A 14 13.47 -16.14 2.09
N GLU A 15 14.02 -16.59 3.21
CA GLU A 15 14.34 -15.75 4.35
C GLU A 15 15.78 -15.95 4.76
N ALA A 16 16.45 -14.87 5.14
CA ALA A 16 17.82 -14.90 5.62
C ALA A 16 18.01 -13.96 6.81
N ARG A 17 18.89 -14.36 7.71
CA ARG A 17 19.35 -13.53 8.82
C ARG A 17 20.86 -13.60 8.91
N LEU A 18 21.50 -12.43 9.02
CA LEU A 18 22.92 -12.28 9.26
C LEU A 18 23.08 -11.43 10.52
N ALA A 19 23.83 -11.93 11.47
CA ALA A 19 24.16 -11.20 12.69
C ALA A 19 25.67 -11.24 12.95
N TYR A 20 26.22 -10.14 13.40
CA TYR A 20 27.61 -10.06 13.82
C TYR A 20 27.69 -9.47 15.23
N GLN A 21 27.95 -10.34 16.19
CA GLN A 21 28.03 -10.03 17.61
C GLN A 21 26.80 -9.21 18.08
N ARG A 22 27.04 -8.08 18.80
CA ARG A 22 26.00 -7.11 19.16
C ARG A 22 25.88 -5.95 18.17
N LEU A 23 26.87 -5.83 17.26
CA LEU A 23 27.01 -4.65 16.41
C LEU A 23 25.93 -4.59 15.35
N PHE A 24 25.65 -5.71 14.69
CA PHE A 24 24.83 -5.70 13.48
C PHE A 24 23.89 -6.91 13.45
N ASP A 25 22.66 -6.66 13.04
CA ASP A 25 21.64 -7.68 12.75
C ASP A 25 20.90 -7.28 11.48
N LEU A 26 20.87 -8.15 10.49
CA LEU A 26 20.14 -7.98 9.23
C LEU A 26 19.21 -9.18 9.05
N GLN A 27 17.94 -8.92 8.85
CA GLN A 27 16.95 -9.93 8.52
C GLN A 27 16.14 -9.47 7.33
N GLY A 28 15.86 -10.38 6.42
CA GLY A 28 15.03 -10.08 5.28
C GLY A 28 14.43 -11.33 4.67
N GLY A 29 13.35 -11.12 3.95
CA GLY A 29 12.64 -12.17 3.23
C GLY A 29 12.03 -11.66 1.95
N VAL A 30 11.93 -12.54 0.97
CA VAL A 30 11.26 -12.30 -0.31
C VAL A 30 10.37 -13.48 -0.64
N THR A 31 9.17 -13.19 -1.12
CA THR A 31 8.21 -14.19 -1.56
C THR A 31 7.81 -13.92 -3.00
N LEU A 32 7.94 -14.96 -3.82
CA LEU A 32 7.37 -15.06 -5.15
C LEU A 32 6.18 -15.99 -5.08
N GLN A 33 5.00 -15.53 -5.48
CA GLN A 33 3.79 -16.33 -5.47
C GLN A 33 2.92 -16.07 -6.68
N ARG A 34 2.01 -16.99 -6.94
CA ARG A 34 0.89 -16.80 -7.85
C ARG A 34 -0.39 -17.32 -7.22
N SER A 35 -1.41 -16.47 -7.22
CA SER A 35 -2.73 -16.78 -6.67
C SER A 35 -3.76 -16.67 -7.78
N LEU A 36 -4.42 -17.79 -8.09
CA LEU A 36 -5.32 -17.89 -9.23
C LEU A 36 -6.69 -18.41 -8.78
N TYR A 37 -7.74 -17.82 -9.30
CA TYR A 37 -9.07 -18.40 -9.26
C TYR A 37 -9.11 -19.68 -10.11
N GLY A 38 -9.95 -20.63 -9.72
CA GLY A 38 -10.13 -21.88 -10.48
C GLY A 38 -10.76 -21.65 -11.85
N GLN A 39 -11.56 -20.59 -11.98
CA GLN A 39 -12.18 -20.11 -13.21
C GLN A 39 -12.03 -18.59 -13.29
N ASP A 40 -12.31 -18.02 -14.45
CA ASP A 40 -12.34 -16.57 -14.60
C ASP A 40 -13.45 -15.99 -13.71
N LYS A 41 -13.06 -15.15 -12.76
CA LYS A 41 -13.98 -14.41 -11.89
C LYS A 41 -14.46 -13.18 -12.64
N VAL A 42 -15.75 -13.02 -12.71
CA VAL A 42 -16.36 -11.77 -13.19
C VAL A 42 -16.27 -10.76 -12.05
N LEU A 43 -15.60 -9.65 -12.29
CA LEU A 43 -15.52 -8.51 -11.37
C LEU A 43 -16.65 -7.52 -11.62
N PHE A 44 -16.87 -7.21 -12.90
CA PHE A 44 -17.92 -6.33 -13.36
C PHE A 44 -18.57 -6.97 -14.58
N ASP A 45 -19.89 -7.04 -14.60
CA ASP A 45 -20.64 -7.47 -15.77
C ASP A 45 -20.79 -6.33 -16.80
N ALA A 46 -21.07 -6.69 -18.03
CA ALA A 46 -21.53 -5.73 -19.01
C ALA A 46 -22.89 -5.16 -18.55
N ASP A 47 -23.10 -3.89 -18.78
CA ASP A 47 -24.30 -3.18 -18.41
C ASP A 47 -25.04 -2.75 -19.67
N GLU A 48 -26.27 -3.25 -19.86
CA GLU A 48 -27.10 -2.95 -21.04
C GLU A 48 -27.52 -1.47 -21.06
N ASP A 49 -27.65 -0.86 -19.88
CA ASP A 49 -28.00 0.56 -19.73
C ASP A 49 -26.79 1.48 -19.87
N ASN A 50 -25.58 0.92 -19.73
CA ASN A 50 -24.31 1.63 -19.91
C ASN A 50 -23.41 0.93 -20.95
N PRO A 51 -23.52 1.26 -22.23
CA PRO A 51 -22.80 0.57 -23.31
C PRO A 51 -21.28 0.75 -23.23
N THR A 52 -20.78 1.62 -22.36
CA THR A 52 -19.33 1.76 -22.10
C THR A 52 -18.82 0.74 -21.07
N GLN A 53 -19.72 0.13 -20.27
CA GLN A 53 -19.36 -0.89 -19.32
C GLN A 53 -19.18 -2.24 -20.01
N ALA A 54 -17.93 -2.59 -20.30
CA ALA A 54 -17.58 -3.92 -20.78
C ALA A 54 -17.48 -4.90 -19.59
N LYS A 55 -17.69 -6.18 -19.88
CA LYS A 55 -17.44 -7.24 -18.91
C LYS A 55 -15.97 -7.31 -18.55
N VAL A 56 -15.66 -7.21 -17.25
CA VAL A 56 -14.29 -7.29 -16.71
C VAL A 56 -14.13 -8.59 -15.93
N THR A 57 -13.20 -9.41 -16.35
CA THR A 57 -12.88 -10.69 -15.69
C THR A 57 -11.42 -10.74 -15.28
N THR A 58 -11.12 -11.54 -14.26
CA THR A 58 -9.75 -11.84 -13.86
C THR A 58 -9.61 -13.29 -13.43
N ARG A 59 -8.44 -13.83 -13.65
CA ARG A 59 -8.02 -15.10 -13.08
C ARG A 59 -7.03 -14.94 -11.93
N ASP A 60 -6.32 -13.80 -11.88
CA ASP A 60 -5.46 -13.46 -10.77
C ASP A 60 -6.29 -12.89 -9.61
N TYR A 61 -5.90 -13.19 -8.38
CA TYR A 61 -6.51 -12.59 -7.19
C TYR A 61 -6.26 -11.09 -7.17
N GLU A 62 -7.30 -10.35 -6.84
CA GLU A 62 -7.19 -8.91 -6.63
C GLU A 62 -6.39 -8.61 -5.36
N ARG A 63 -5.73 -7.46 -5.34
CA ARG A 63 -4.94 -6.95 -4.21
C ARG A 63 -3.92 -7.93 -3.65
N THR A 64 -3.46 -8.84 -4.50
CA THR A 64 -2.49 -9.86 -4.15
C THR A 64 -1.24 -9.71 -5.01
N PRO A 65 -0.15 -9.16 -4.45
CA PRO A 65 1.09 -9.00 -5.20
C PRO A 65 1.75 -10.37 -5.44
N ASN A 66 2.32 -10.57 -6.63
CA ASN A 66 3.06 -11.79 -6.96
C ASN A 66 4.50 -11.78 -6.41
N LEU A 67 5.01 -10.60 -6.04
CA LEU A 67 6.32 -10.40 -5.43
C LEU A 67 6.18 -9.43 -4.27
N TYR A 68 6.63 -9.84 -3.10
CA TYR A 68 6.73 -8.96 -1.94
C TYR A 68 7.86 -9.40 -1.03
N GLY A 69 8.29 -8.51 -0.14
CA GLY A 69 9.37 -8.82 0.78
C GLY A 69 9.51 -7.79 1.87
N TYR A 70 10.41 -8.09 2.80
CA TYR A 70 10.74 -7.20 3.90
C TYR A 70 12.25 -7.22 4.18
N LEU A 71 12.72 -6.16 4.83
CA LEU A 71 14.08 -6.02 5.31
C LEU A 71 14.05 -5.30 6.65
N THR A 72 14.83 -5.79 7.60
CA THR A 72 15.14 -5.09 8.86
C THR A 72 16.64 -5.14 9.11
N ALA A 73 17.25 -3.97 9.25
CA ALA A 73 18.66 -3.83 9.59
C ALA A 73 18.76 -3.07 10.92
N THR A 74 19.51 -3.64 11.86
CA THR A 74 19.79 -3.00 13.14
C THR A 74 21.31 -2.86 13.29
N LEU A 75 21.76 -1.64 13.58
CA LEU A 75 23.15 -1.33 13.88
C LEU A 75 23.24 -0.80 15.32
N ARG A 76 24.13 -1.36 16.13
CA ARG A 76 24.35 -0.96 17.54
C ARG A 76 25.84 -0.62 17.74
N PRO A 77 26.25 0.60 17.41
CA PRO A 77 27.66 1.02 17.55
C PRO A 77 28.15 0.98 18.99
N THR A 78 27.22 1.20 19.93
CA THR A 78 27.48 1.11 21.38
C THR A 78 26.35 0.35 22.07
N SER A 79 26.50 0.07 23.35
CA SER A 79 25.42 -0.52 24.15
C SER A 79 24.22 0.42 24.36
N ALA A 80 24.44 1.73 24.21
CA ALA A 80 23.42 2.75 24.41
C ALA A 80 22.75 3.21 23.13
N LEU A 81 23.44 3.14 21.97
CA LEU A 81 22.98 3.69 20.69
C LEU A 81 22.59 2.59 19.72
N SER A 82 21.41 2.69 19.14
CA SER A 82 20.98 1.81 18.05
C SER A 82 20.30 2.57 16.92
N PHE A 83 20.50 2.08 15.71
CA PHE A 83 19.84 2.50 14.49
C PHE A 83 19.07 1.31 13.92
N VAL A 84 17.84 1.54 13.53
CA VAL A 84 17.00 0.52 12.90
C VAL A 84 16.45 1.07 11.60
N LEU A 85 16.70 0.35 10.52
CA LEU A 85 16.02 0.55 9.23
C LEU A 85 15.14 -0.66 9.00
N SER A 86 13.85 -0.45 8.77
CA SER A 86 12.92 -1.48 8.35
C SER A 86 12.20 -1.06 7.09
N GLY A 87 11.83 -2.04 6.29
CA GLY A 87 11.11 -1.75 5.06
C GLY A 87 10.38 -2.93 4.51
N THR A 88 9.37 -2.62 3.69
CA THR A 88 8.61 -3.59 2.93
C THR A 88 8.58 -3.20 1.46
N TYR A 89 8.64 -4.21 0.61
CA TYR A 89 8.39 -4.09 -0.82
C TYR A 89 7.10 -4.81 -1.15
N THR A 90 6.20 -4.13 -1.85
CA THR A 90 4.98 -4.70 -2.40
C THR A 90 5.00 -4.53 -3.91
N GLY A 91 4.97 -5.64 -4.63
CA GLY A 91 4.96 -5.67 -6.10
C GLY A 91 3.62 -5.22 -6.68
N SER A 92 3.58 -5.15 -7.99
CA SER A 92 2.35 -4.85 -8.73
C SER A 92 1.25 -5.86 -8.42
N MET A 93 0.01 -5.39 -8.36
CA MET A 93 -1.18 -6.21 -8.14
C MET A 93 -2.36 -5.65 -8.92
N ASN A 94 -3.35 -6.49 -9.20
CA ASN A 94 -4.58 -6.07 -9.82
C ASN A 94 -5.54 -5.52 -8.77
N VAL A 95 -6.12 -4.34 -9.05
CA VAL A 95 -7.05 -3.65 -8.15
C VAL A 95 -8.30 -3.28 -8.92
N PRO A 96 -9.49 -3.72 -8.50
CA PRO A 96 -10.72 -3.26 -9.13
C PRO A 96 -10.90 -1.77 -8.86
N HIS A 97 -11.41 -1.06 -9.85
CA HIS A 97 -11.78 0.34 -9.76
C HIS A 97 -13.17 0.51 -10.34
N THR A 98 -14.13 0.80 -9.49
CA THR A 98 -15.51 1.11 -9.90
C THR A 98 -15.56 2.51 -10.51
N ALA A 99 -16.55 2.76 -11.36
CA ALA A 99 -16.81 4.10 -11.85
C ALA A 99 -17.14 5.05 -10.67
N TYR A 100 -16.77 6.31 -10.82
CA TYR A 100 -17.10 7.33 -9.82
C TYR A 100 -18.62 7.56 -9.81
N GLU A 101 -19.26 7.37 -8.64
CA GLU A 101 -20.70 7.55 -8.50
C GLU A 101 -21.09 9.04 -8.55
N GLY A 102 -22.19 9.35 -9.23
CA GLY A 102 -22.71 10.72 -9.30
C GLY A 102 -21.80 11.70 -10.05
N VAL A 103 -20.91 11.21 -10.92
CA VAL A 103 -20.03 12.06 -11.72
C VAL A 103 -20.80 13.10 -12.56
N GLY A 104 -22.01 12.76 -13.02
CA GLY A 104 -22.89 13.68 -13.77
C GLY A 104 -23.28 14.92 -12.97
N ASP A 105 -23.41 14.81 -11.67
CA ASP A 105 -23.80 15.93 -10.77
C ASP A 105 -22.65 16.96 -10.64
N LEU A 106 -21.41 16.57 -10.96
CA LEU A 106 -20.24 17.47 -10.92
C LEU A 106 -20.20 18.44 -12.09
N ASN A 107 -21.01 18.23 -13.13
CA ASN A 107 -21.06 19.05 -14.35
C ASN A 107 -19.67 19.37 -14.89
N LEU A 108 -18.85 18.31 -15.08
CA LEU A 108 -17.47 18.43 -15.53
C LEU A 108 -17.40 18.99 -16.95
N GLN A 109 -16.52 19.97 -17.13
CA GLN A 109 -16.24 20.52 -18.45
C GLN A 109 -15.13 19.70 -19.14
N ALA A 110 -15.07 19.74 -20.47
CA ALA A 110 -14.07 18.98 -21.23
C ALA A 110 -12.62 19.32 -20.87
N ASN A 111 -12.35 20.57 -20.45
CA ASN A 111 -11.03 21.02 -20.01
C ASN A 111 -10.67 20.65 -18.57
N GLU A 112 -11.59 20.05 -17.84
CA GLU A 112 -11.36 19.52 -16.48
C GLU A 112 -11.03 18.03 -16.49
N LEU A 113 -11.03 17.40 -17.67
CA LEU A 113 -10.69 16.00 -17.90
C LEU A 113 -9.32 15.89 -18.57
N ASP A 114 -8.51 14.93 -18.13
CA ASP A 114 -7.32 14.54 -18.89
C ASP A 114 -7.69 13.60 -20.06
N ALA A 115 -6.70 13.22 -20.87
CA ALA A 115 -6.89 12.35 -22.02
C ALA A 115 -7.39 10.94 -21.65
N GLN A 116 -7.32 10.56 -20.39
CA GLN A 116 -7.76 9.28 -19.84
C GLN A 116 -9.10 9.40 -19.10
N GLY A 117 -9.68 10.60 -19.05
CA GLY A 117 -10.94 10.88 -18.37
C GLY A 117 -10.82 11.05 -16.85
N HIS A 118 -9.61 11.29 -16.32
CA HIS A 118 -9.46 11.64 -14.90
C HIS A 118 -9.81 13.10 -14.69
N PHE A 119 -10.36 13.40 -13.52
CA PHE A 119 -10.66 14.74 -13.07
C PHE A 119 -10.13 14.98 -11.65
N ASP A 120 -9.84 16.25 -11.37
CA ASP A 120 -9.46 16.74 -10.04
C ASP A 120 -9.97 18.17 -9.89
N VAL A 121 -11.12 18.33 -9.32
CA VAL A 121 -11.85 19.60 -9.26
C VAL A 121 -12.28 19.94 -7.84
N VAL A 122 -12.54 21.22 -7.60
CA VAL A 122 -13.15 21.70 -6.35
C VAL A 122 -14.53 22.27 -6.66
N ARG A 123 -15.54 21.83 -5.93
CA ARG A 123 -16.92 22.34 -5.97
C ARG A 123 -17.37 22.59 -4.53
N ASP A 124 -17.89 23.78 -4.26
CA ASP A 124 -18.40 24.19 -2.93
C ASP A 124 -17.38 23.94 -1.78
N GLY A 125 -16.08 24.15 -2.06
CA GLY A 125 -15.00 23.96 -1.11
C GLY A 125 -14.58 22.50 -0.88
N MET A 126 -15.21 21.54 -1.53
CA MET A 126 -14.87 20.10 -1.47
C MET A 126 -14.10 19.69 -2.72
N ARG A 127 -13.05 18.89 -2.53
CA ARG A 127 -12.28 18.32 -3.63
C ARG A 127 -12.87 17.01 -4.08
N TYR A 128 -13.08 16.91 -5.38
CA TYR A 128 -13.55 15.73 -6.10
C TYR A 128 -12.45 15.27 -7.04
N ARG A 129 -12.07 14.02 -6.95
CA ARG A 129 -11.08 13.42 -7.83
C ARG A 129 -11.48 11.99 -8.13
N GLY A 130 -11.37 11.59 -9.38
CA GLY A 130 -11.71 10.26 -9.83
C GLY A 130 -11.54 10.13 -11.32
N GLN A 131 -12.17 9.12 -11.89
CA GLN A 131 -12.18 8.88 -13.31
C GLN A 131 -13.61 8.90 -13.86
N ASN A 132 -13.84 9.76 -14.83
CA ASN A 132 -15.10 9.83 -15.59
C ASN A 132 -15.05 8.85 -16.78
N ALA A 133 -14.69 7.58 -16.51
CA ALA A 133 -14.67 6.57 -17.56
C ALA A 133 -16.05 5.97 -17.87
N GLY A 134 -17.05 6.29 -17.03
CA GLY A 134 -18.39 5.71 -17.14
C GLY A 134 -18.43 4.19 -16.93
N SER A 135 -17.28 3.55 -16.71
CA SER A 135 -17.16 2.09 -16.60
C SER A 135 -16.14 1.68 -15.55
N ALA A 136 -16.42 0.57 -14.88
CA ALA A 136 -15.48 -0.08 -13.99
C ALA A 136 -14.40 -0.83 -14.79
N TYR A 137 -13.21 -0.94 -14.22
CA TYR A 137 -12.07 -1.61 -14.86
C TYR A 137 -11.12 -2.23 -13.85
N LEU A 138 -10.16 -3.03 -14.35
CA LEU A 138 -9.11 -3.64 -13.54
C LEU A 138 -7.82 -2.85 -13.71
N TYR A 139 -7.40 -2.16 -12.66
CA TYR A 139 -6.17 -1.38 -12.62
C TYR A 139 -5.00 -2.24 -12.19
N LYS A 140 -3.86 -2.09 -12.87
CA LYS A 140 -2.60 -2.70 -12.43
C LYS A 140 -1.81 -1.70 -11.59
N ALA A 141 -1.89 -1.84 -10.29
CA ALA A 141 -1.20 -0.98 -9.33
C ALA A 141 0.33 -1.07 -9.51
N LYS A 142 0.99 0.08 -9.36
CA LYS A 142 2.46 0.15 -9.37
C LYS A 142 3.02 -0.44 -8.07
N PRO A 143 4.23 -1.04 -8.13
CA PRO A 143 4.91 -1.47 -6.92
C PRO A 143 5.28 -0.28 -6.04
N PHE A 144 5.42 -0.52 -4.74
CA PHE A 144 5.87 0.49 -3.80
C PHE A 144 6.81 -0.09 -2.74
N VAL A 145 7.60 0.79 -2.16
CA VAL A 145 8.50 0.51 -1.03
C VAL A 145 8.10 1.43 0.11
N ASP A 146 7.88 0.85 1.27
CA ASP A 146 7.69 1.58 2.54
C ASP A 146 8.92 1.38 3.40
N LEU A 147 9.57 2.47 3.84
CA LEU A 147 10.76 2.44 4.67
C LEU A 147 10.56 3.25 5.95
N ASP A 148 10.93 2.66 7.08
CA ASP A 148 10.96 3.28 8.39
C ASP A 148 12.38 3.36 8.91
N PHE A 149 12.72 4.45 9.56
CA PHE A 149 14.00 4.63 10.22
C PHE A 149 13.81 5.09 11.66
N ARG A 150 14.60 4.50 12.58
CA ARG A 150 14.59 4.84 14.01
C ARG A 150 15.99 4.92 14.55
N VAL A 151 16.22 5.91 15.39
CA VAL A 151 17.39 6.04 16.25
C VAL A 151 16.91 5.91 17.69
N SER A 152 17.60 5.12 18.50
CA SER A 152 17.31 4.93 19.91
C SER A 152 18.57 5.18 20.72
N TYR A 153 18.46 5.92 21.80
CA TYR A 153 19.54 6.13 22.75
C TYR A 153 19.07 5.85 24.18
N ALA A 154 19.79 4.98 24.89
CA ALA A 154 19.49 4.58 26.24
C ALA A 154 20.43 5.29 27.25
N PHE A 155 19.84 5.99 28.19
CA PHE A 155 20.52 6.65 29.32
C PHE A 155 20.32 5.82 30.60
N SER A 156 21.38 5.51 31.32
CA SER A 156 21.28 4.98 32.68
C SER A 156 21.17 6.16 33.64
N LEU A 157 19.95 6.45 34.13
CA LEU A 157 19.71 7.54 35.05
C LEU A 157 20.19 7.17 36.47
N THR A 158 19.95 5.91 36.85
CA THR A 158 20.46 5.31 38.08
C THR A 158 20.84 3.85 37.79
N SER A 159 21.29 3.12 38.81
CA SER A 159 21.53 1.68 38.73
C SER A 159 20.26 0.85 38.44
N LEU A 160 19.08 1.42 38.74
CA LEU A 160 17.78 0.74 38.60
C LEU A 160 16.90 1.36 37.52
N VAL A 161 17.16 2.60 37.10
CA VAL A 161 16.29 3.31 36.14
C VAL A 161 17.03 3.62 34.86
N LYS A 162 16.42 3.20 33.75
CA LYS A 162 16.86 3.47 32.39
C LYS A 162 15.85 4.33 31.64
N LEU A 163 16.33 5.35 30.96
CA LEU A 163 15.52 6.15 30.02
C LEU A 163 15.97 5.85 28.60
N THR A 164 15.09 5.38 27.76
CA THR A 164 15.32 5.22 26.31
C THR A 164 14.56 6.31 25.56
N LEU A 165 15.28 7.08 24.78
CA LEU A 165 14.71 8.06 23.84
C LEU A 165 14.79 7.50 22.44
N ASP A 166 13.65 7.51 21.75
CA ASP A 166 13.55 7.13 20.34
C ASP A 166 13.14 8.34 19.51
N ALA A 167 13.79 8.51 18.37
CA ALA A 167 13.37 9.41 17.31
C ALA A 167 13.29 8.61 16.01
N GLY A 168 12.24 8.84 15.24
CA GLY A 168 12.10 8.08 14.01
C GLY A 168 11.23 8.78 12.96
N VAL A 169 11.33 8.22 11.77
CA VAL A 169 10.51 8.58 10.63
C VAL A 169 9.87 7.33 10.07
N GLN A 170 8.56 7.34 9.97
CA GLN A 170 7.77 6.33 9.27
C GLN A 170 7.48 6.78 7.86
N ASN A 171 7.44 5.82 6.94
CA ASN A 171 7.29 6.06 5.52
C ASN A 171 8.29 7.13 5.03
N PHE A 172 9.58 6.87 5.25
CA PHE A 172 10.70 7.77 4.95
C PHE A 172 10.67 8.25 3.48
N LEU A 173 10.33 7.37 2.54
CA LEU A 173 10.23 7.70 1.12
C LEU A 173 8.96 8.49 0.76
N ASN A 174 8.05 8.67 1.71
CA ASN A 174 6.73 9.27 1.46
C ASN A 174 5.98 8.55 0.33
N ALA A 175 6.08 7.21 0.33
CA ALA A 175 5.43 6.35 -0.65
C ALA A 175 3.96 6.16 -0.24
N TYR A 176 3.05 6.83 -0.92
CA TYR A 176 1.61 6.65 -0.74
C TYR A 176 0.88 6.73 -2.07
N GLN A 177 -0.29 6.16 -2.10
CA GLN A 177 -1.15 6.24 -3.28
C GLN A 177 -1.60 7.70 -3.48
N LYS A 178 -1.20 8.29 -4.61
CA LYS A 178 -1.49 9.71 -4.93
C LYS A 178 -2.74 9.89 -5.76
N ASP A 179 -3.21 8.84 -6.38
CA ASP A 179 -4.32 8.79 -7.33
C ASP A 179 -5.61 8.24 -6.71
N THR A 180 -5.72 8.21 -5.37
CA THR A 180 -6.96 7.84 -4.69
C THR A 180 -8.10 8.76 -5.09
N ASP A 181 -9.26 8.18 -5.33
CA ASP A 181 -10.49 8.95 -5.53
C ASP A 181 -10.84 9.78 -4.30
N MET A 182 -11.46 10.92 -4.51
CA MET A 182 -11.88 11.84 -3.46
C MET A 182 -13.32 12.30 -3.69
N GLY A 183 -14.01 12.57 -2.61
CA GLY A 183 -15.41 12.99 -2.61
C GLY A 183 -16.38 11.86 -2.31
N PRO A 184 -17.70 12.14 -2.21
CA PRO A 184 -18.71 11.16 -1.84
C PRO A 184 -18.82 9.97 -2.79
N GLY A 185 -18.68 10.21 -4.09
CA GLY A 185 -18.79 9.17 -5.14
C GLY A 185 -17.50 8.38 -5.41
N ARG A 186 -16.47 8.52 -4.55
CA ARG A 186 -15.18 7.84 -4.74
C ARG A 186 -15.31 6.32 -4.76
N ALA A 187 -14.55 5.66 -5.59
CA ALA A 187 -14.39 4.21 -5.55
C ALA A 187 -13.64 3.79 -4.28
N SER A 188 -14.37 3.27 -3.29
CA SER A 188 -13.78 2.83 -2.01
C SER A 188 -12.92 1.57 -2.14
N ASP A 189 -13.05 0.85 -3.23
CA ASP A 189 -12.29 -0.33 -3.57
C ASP A 189 -10.96 -0.02 -4.30
N TYR A 190 -10.75 1.22 -4.75
CA TYR A 190 -9.51 1.66 -5.41
C TYR A 190 -8.43 2.07 -4.41
N ILE A 191 -8.04 1.14 -3.54
CA ILE A 191 -6.96 1.33 -2.56
C ILE A 191 -5.92 0.22 -2.72
N TYR A 192 -4.65 0.59 -2.96
CA TYR A 192 -3.59 -0.37 -3.23
C TYR A 192 -2.23 -0.02 -2.61
N GLY A 193 -2.04 1.18 -2.11
CA GLY A 193 -0.77 1.66 -1.54
C GLY A 193 -0.87 2.01 -0.06
N PRO A 194 0.24 2.40 0.55
CA PRO A 194 0.23 2.98 1.88
C PRO A 194 -0.71 4.19 1.90
N ASN A 195 -1.57 4.25 2.91
CA ASN A 195 -2.54 5.32 3.05
C ASN A 195 -2.09 6.43 4.03
N ARG A 196 -0.86 6.33 4.52
CA ARG A 196 -0.28 7.28 5.47
C ARG A 196 0.95 7.94 4.88
N PRO A 197 1.00 9.28 4.87
CA PRO A 197 2.19 10.01 4.45
C PRO A 197 3.31 9.83 5.47
N ARG A 198 4.51 10.33 5.15
CA ARG A 198 5.65 10.39 6.06
C ARG A 198 5.25 11.02 7.38
N ARG A 199 5.69 10.40 8.48
CA ARG A 199 5.47 10.88 9.84
C ARG A 199 6.76 10.84 10.64
N LEU A 200 6.98 11.90 11.42
CA LEU A 200 8.03 11.93 12.43
C LEU A 200 7.41 11.58 13.79
N TYR A 201 8.18 10.91 14.63
CA TYR A 201 7.78 10.63 16.00
C TYR A 201 8.96 10.72 16.96
N LEU A 202 8.63 11.01 18.20
CA LEU A 202 9.53 10.94 19.36
C LEU A 202 8.87 10.09 20.43
N SER A 203 9.66 9.30 21.14
CA SER A 203 9.19 8.46 22.24
C SER A 203 10.20 8.49 23.38
N ALA A 204 9.69 8.38 24.61
CA ALA A 204 10.49 8.21 25.81
C ALA A 204 9.93 7.03 26.61
N THR A 205 10.80 6.07 26.94
CA THR A 205 10.45 4.86 27.69
C THR A 205 11.31 4.81 28.96
N PHE A 206 10.66 4.60 30.09
CA PHE A 206 11.32 4.40 31.38
C PHE A 206 11.21 2.92 31.77
N ASP A 207 12.35 2.29 32.01
CA ASP A 207 12.47 0.95 32.55
C ASP A 207 12.95 1.06 33.99
N ILE A 208 12.28 0.35 34.93
CA ILE A 208 12.53 0.41 36.40
C ILE A 208 12.85 -1.00 36.90
#